data_61a569edb45cbde064824a4672b10d3d
#
_entry.id   61a569edb45cbde064824a4672b10d3d
#
_cell.length_a   1.000
_cell.length_b   1.000
_cell.length_c   1.000
_cell.angle_alpha   90.00
_cell.angle_beta   90.00
_cell.angle_gamma   90.00
#
_symmetry.space_group_name_H-M   'P 1'
#
loop_
_entity.id
_entity.type
_entity.pdbx_description
1 polymer ?
#
loop_
_entity_poly.entity_id
_entity_poly.type
_entity_poly.pdbx_seq_one_letter_code
_entity_poly.pdbx_strand_id
1 'polypeptide(L)'
;YKVSFKKIIHILKKLNKIKVHVVGDVIVDTHSKTSFIGGQTKTPTFSVLYGGKDDYVGGAGIVAKHLSAAGAKVTFTTVLGDDLLSKYVVKSFKNTKINLTAIVDKARPTTNKNVIVTDDYRLLKIDKLDNTIISKEICNKISKSIKKTKVDSVIFSDFRHGIFNKLTIKELSGSINNKVFKVADSQVATRWGNISEFKYFDLITPNEKEARFTLADQDSSIGNLAKKIQEITKSKLLILKLGERGALCVEQSKKNMAFNIGSFVENVVDPVGAGDALLAYSTLIYLKTKSLVYSGIIGSLAASIACEVDGNLPIKKSQILAKIDQIEKLLNLK
;
A
#
# COMPACT_ATOMS: atom_id res chain seq x y z
N TYR A 1 23.38 10.26 -9.92
CA TYR A 1 23.69 9.30 -8.84
C TYR A 1 24.33 8.05 -9.44
N LYS A 2 25.53 7.65 -8.94
CA LYS A 2 26.11 6.37 -9.34
C LYS A 2 25.41 5.22 -8.61
N VAL A 3 24.46 4.55 -9.28
CA VAL A 3 23.75 3.38 -8.78
C VAL A 3 24.33 2.15 -9.50
N SER A 4 24.71 1.11 -8.77
CA SER A 4 25.20 -0.14 -9.36
C SER A 4 24.28 -1.32 -9.05
N PHE A 5 24.08 -2.19 -10.01
CA PHE A 5 23.29 -3.43 -9.85
C PHE A 5 23.81 -4.28 -8.69
N LYS A 6 25.14 -4.46 -8.60
CA LYS A 6 25.78 -5.19 -7.49
C LYS A 6 25.37 -4.65 -6.11
N LYS A 7 25.28 -3.32 -5.97
CA LYS A 7 24.87 -2.70 -4.69
C LYS A 7 23.38 -2.92 -4.40
N ILE A 8 22.51 -2.84 -5.41
CA ILE A 8 21.08 -3.13 -5.26
C ILE A 8 20.89 -4.59 -4.80
N ILE A 9 21.54 -5.55 -5.46
CA ILE A 9 21.48 -6.98 -5.10
C ILE A 9 21.95 -7.19 -3.65
N HIS A 10 23.05 -6.56 -3.24
CA HIS A 10 23.58 -6.66 -1.89
C HIS A 10 22.60 -6.10 -0.84
N ILE A 11 21.92 -4.99 -1.12
CA ILE A 11 20.91 -4.39 -0.24
C ILE A 11 19.75 -5.36 -0.03
N LEU A 12 19.20 -5.92 -1.12
CA LEU A 12 18.06 -6.85 -1.06
C LEU A 12 18.36 -8.11 -0.22
N LYS A 13 19.60 -8.61 -0.25
CA LYS A 13 20.02 -9.77 0.55
C LYS A 13 20.03 -9.48 2.06
N LYS A 14 20.06 -8.21 2.50
CA LYS A 14 20.27 -7.82 3.91
C LYS A 14 19.04 -7.26 4.64
N LEU A 15 17.82 -7.54 4.18
CA LEU A 15 16.58 -6.99 4.76
C LEU A 15 16.04 -7.76 5.98
N ASN A 16 16.59 -8.93 6.32
CA ASN A 16 15.98 -9.93 7.21
C ASN A 16 15.88 -9.55 8.72
N LYS A 17 16.48 -8.43 9.15
CA LYS A 17 16.49 -8.04 10.56
C LYS A 17 15.55 -6.86 10.87
N ILE A 18 14.96 -6.24 9.87
CA ILE A 18 14.12 -5.05 10.01
C ILE A 18 12.78 -5.48 10.61
N LYS A 19 12.32 -4.73 11.62
CA LYS A 19 11.03 -4.95 12.28
C LYS A 19 10.07 -3.83 11.89
N VAL A 20 8.89 -4.17 11.39
CA VAL A 20 7.89 -3.19 10.93
C VAL A 20 6.54 -3.51 11.55
N HIS A 21 5.85 -2.49 12.01
CA HIS A 21 4.45 -2.58 12.43
C HIS A 21 3.57 -1.89 11.42
N VAL A 22 2.73 -2.64 10.72
CA VAL A 22 1.70 -2.10 9.84
C VAL A 22 0.42 -1.92 10.65
N VAL A 23 -0.17 -0.75 10.57
CA VAL A 23 -1.50 -0.43 11.12
C VAL A 23 -2.34 0.07 9.98
N GLY A 24 -3.52 -0.50 9.75
CA GLY A 24 -4.37 -0.03 8.67
C GLY A 24 -5.56 -0.91 8.34
N ASP A 25 -6.33 -0.42 7.38
CA ASP A 25 -7.56 -1.07 6.92
C ASP A 25 -7.23 -2.27 6.04
N VAL A 26 -7.59 -3.48 6.48
CA VAL A 26 -7.54 -4.65 5.60
C VAL A 26 -8.75 -4.66 4.69
N ILE A 27 -8.55 -5.12 3.47
CA ILE A 27 -9.59 -5.28 2.46
C ILE A 27 -9.56 -6.75 2.01
N VAL A 28 -10.73 -7.34 1.82
CA VAL A 28 -10.87 -8.58 1.05
C VAL A 28 -11.30 -8.19 -0.35
N ASP A 29 -10.41 -8.34 -1.32
CA ASP A 29 -10.72 -8.16 -2.73
C ASP A 29 -11.26 -9.48 -3.25
N THR A 30 -12.53 -9.49 -3.67
CA THR A 30 -13.21 -10.67 -4.22
C THR A 30 -13.39 -10.50 -5.72
N HIS A 31 -12.98 -11.48 -6.50
CA HIS A 31 -13.27 -11.57 -7.93
C HIS A 31 -14.34 -12.65 -8.14
N SER A 32 -15.58 -12.24 -8.35
CA SER A 32 -16.68 -13.13 -8.69
C SER A 32 -16.68 -13.40 -10.19
N LYS A 33 -16.30 -14.62 -10.58
CA LYS A 33 -16.24 -15.08 -11.96
C LYS A 33 -17.64 -15.42 -12.45
N THR A 34 -18.02 -14.86 -13.58
CA THR A 34 -19.34 -15.05 -14.18
C THR A 34 -19.22 -15.20 -15.70
N SER A 35 -20.29 -15.65 -16.32
CA SER A 35 -20.48 -15.66 -17.78
C SER A 35 -21.84 -15.07 -18.15
N PHE A 36 -21.96 -14.38 -19.28
CA PHE A 36 -23.24 -13.90 -19.75
C PHE A 36 -24.16 -15.07 -20.09
N ILE A 37 -25.39 -15.04 -19.57
CA ILE A 37 -26.40 -16.05 -19.89
C ILE A 37 -27.06 -15.70 -21.25
N GLY A 38 -26.97 -14.46 -21.70
CA GLY A 38 -27.69 -13.95 -22.84
C GLY A 38 -29.20 -13.82 -22.58
N GLY A 39 -29.92 -13.28 -23.54
CA GLY A 39 -31.36 -13.26 -23.50
C GLY A 39 -31.99 -12.00 -22.93
N GLN A 40 -33.19 -11.73 -23.40
CA GLN A 40 -34.03 -10.65 -22.93
C GLN A 40 -34.66 -11.06 -21.61
N THR A 41 -34.40 -10.24 -20.62
CA THR A 41 -35.15 -10.29 -19.37
C THR A 41 -36.36 -9.38 -19.48
N LYS A 42 -37.41 -9.65 -18.68
CA LYS A 42 -38.58 -8.77 -18.60
C LYS A 42 -38.25 -7.34 -18.17
N THR A 43 -37.08 -7.14 -17.64
CA THR A 43 -36.51 -5.85 -17.24
C THR A 43 -35.13 -5.67 -17.89
N PRO A 44 -34.69 -4.45 -18.26
CA PRO A 44 -33.39 -4.20 -18.86
C PRO A 44 -32.29 -4.42 -17.80
N THR A 45 -31.85 -5.67 -17.63
CA THR A 45 -30.89 -6.09 -16.60
C THR A 45 -29.89 -7.06 -17.22
N PHE A 46 -28.61 -6.91 -16.93
CA PHE A 46 -27.61 -7.92 -17.25
C PHE A 46 -27.82 -9.16 -16.39
N SER A 47 -27.91 -10.32 -17.05
CA SER A 47 -28.00 -11.61 -16.35
C SER A 47 -26.71 -12.40 -16.56
N VAL A 48 -26.10 -12.81 -15.48
CA VAL A 48 -24.85 -13.56 -15.50
C VAL A 48 -24.98 -14.83 -14.67
N LEU A 49 -24.35 -15.91 -15.14
CA LEU A 49 -24.22 -17.16 -14.41
C LEU A 49 -23.00 -17.09 -13.50
N TYR A 50 -23.18 -17.38 -12.21
CA TYR A 50 -22.09 -17.41 -11.25
C TYR A 50 -21.24 -18.69 -11.42
N GLY A 51 -19.94 -18.51 -11.67
CA GLY A 51 -18.98 -19.59 -11.89
C GLY A 51 -18.03 -19.86 -10.71
N GLY A 52 -18.07 -18.99 -9.69
CA GLY A 52 -17.16 -19.11 -8.53
C GLY A 52 -16.57 -17.76 -8.14
N LYS A 53 -15.70 -17.78 -7.12
CA LYS A 53 -15.00 -16.56 -6.69
C LYS A 53 -13.60 -16.86 -6.17
N ASP A 54 -12.71 -15.88 -6.31
CA ASP A 54 -11.42 -15.85 -5.66
C ASP A 54 -11.36 -14.67 -4.69
N ASP A 55 -10.91 -14.94 -3.46
CA ASP A 55 -10.73 -13.92 -2.42
C ASP A 55 -9.23 -13.64 -2.21
N TYR A 56 -8.83 -12.37 -2.20
CA TYR A 56 -7.46 -11.90 -1.95
C TYR A 56 -7.43 -10.96 -0.77
N VAL A 57 -6.34 -10.97 -0.01
CA VAL A 57 -6.12 -10.01 1.08
C VAL A 57 -5.39 -8.80 0.53
N GLY A 58 -6.09 -7.69 0.45
CA GLY A 58 -5.61 -6.38 0.01
C GLY A 58 -5.50 -5.35 1.15
N GLY A 59 -5.42 -4.08 0.76
CA GLY A 59 -5.25 -2.97 1.68
C GLY A 59 -3.98 -3.09 2.53
N ALA A 60 -4.04 -2.71 3.80
CA ALA A 60 -2.90 -2.84 4.71
C ALA A 60 -2.40 -4.29 4.86
N GLY A 61 -3.26 -5.28 4.56
CA GLY A 61 -2.91 -6.69 4.61
C GLY A 61 -1.88 -7.08 3.56
N ILE A 62 -1.99 -6.57 2.32
CA ILE A 62 -1.00 -6.85 1.28
C ILE A 62 0.32 -6.10 1.55
N VAL A 63 0.28 -4.89 2.11
CA VAL A 63 1.49 -4.19 2.58
C VAL A 63 2.26 -5.06 3.56
N ALA A 64 1.58 -5.63 4.56
CA ALA A 64 2.20 -6.54 5.53
C ALA A 64 2.79 -7.78 4.86
N LYS A 65 2.10 -8.36 3.87
CA LYS A 65 2.60 -9.52 3.10
C LYS A 65 3.82 -9.17 2.24
N HIS A 66 3.86 -8.01 1.56
CA HIS A 66 5.03 -7.54 0.83
C HIS A 66 6.26 -7.40 1.73
N LEU A 67 6.10 -6.76 2.89
CA LEU A 67 7.18 -6.59 3.88
C LEU A 67 7.72 -7.94 4.37
N SER A 68 6.83 -8.89 4.65
CA SER A 68 7.22 -10.24 5.07
C SER A 68 7.92 -11.03 3.95
N ALA A 69 7.42 -10.93 2.71
CA ALA A 69 8.05 -11.54 1.54
C ALA A 69 9.44 -10.95 1.24
N ALA A 70 9.64 -9.66 1.52
CA ALA A 70 10.95 -9.01 1.51
C ALA A 70 11.87 -9.44 2.66
N GLY A 71 11.37 -10.21 3.64
CA GLY A 71 12.14 -10.79 4.75
C GLY A 71 12.10 -9.99 6.04
N ALA A 72 11.28 -8.94 6.17
CA ALA A 72 11.09 -8.21 7.41
C ALA A 72 10.31 -9.03 8.45
N LYS A 73 10.51 -8.72 9.74
CA LYS A 73 9.65 -9.19 10.83
C LYS A 73 8.47 -8.24 10.96
N VAL A 74 7.26 -8.72 10.71
CA VAL A 74 6.08 -7.87 10.59
C VAL A 74 5.10 -8.13 11.72
N THR A 75 4.64 -7.06 12.37
CA THR A 75 3.40 -7.03 13.16
C THR A 75 2.36 -6.30 12.32
N PHE A 76 1.15 -6.82 12.27
CA PHE A 76 0.04 -6.21 11.55
C PHE A 76 -1.16 -6.04 12.47
N THR A 77 -1.61 -4.80 12.67
CA THR A 77 -2.81 -4.48 13.46
C THR A 77 -3.89 -3.93 12.54
N THR A 78 -5.07 -4.53 12.58
CA THR A 78 -6.23 -4.16 11.78
C THR A 78 -7.53 -4.36 12.55
N VAL A 79 -8.63 -3.79 12.02
CA VAL A 79 -9.99 -3.97 12.52
C VAL A 79 -10.76 -4.83 11.54
N LEU A 80 -11.48 -5.83 12.06
CA LEU A 80 -12.29 -6.77 11.31
C LEU A 80 -13.71 -6.80 11.86
N GLY A 81 -14.67 -7.18 11.03
CA GLY A 81 -16.00 -7.55 11.49
C GLY A 81 -16.04 -8.91 12.18
N ASP A 82 -17.22 -9.30 12.64
CA ASP A 82 -17.52 -10.66 13.14
C ASP A 82 -18.26 -11.47 12.06
N ASP A 83 -17.53 -11.86 11.02
CA ASP A 83 -18.10 -12.46 9.82
C ASP A 83 -17.18 -13.53 9.18
N LEU A 84 -17.63 -14.16 8.08
CA LEU A 84 -16.85 -15.17 7.37
C LEU A 84 -15.57 -14.60 6.75
N LEU A 85 -15.60 -13.34 6.30
CA LEU A 85 -14.43 -12.72 5.69
C LEU A 85 -13.35 -12.42 6.73
N SER A 86 -13.72 -12.09 7.98
CA SER A 86 -12.76 -11.97 9.07
C SER A 86 -12.04 -13.29 9.34
N LYS A 87 -12.77 -14.41 9.32
CA LYS A 87 -12.16 -15.75 9.45
C LYS A 87 -11.20 -16.07 8.30
N TYR A 88 -11.57 -15.69 7.07
CA TYR A 88 -10.71 -15.81 5.90
C TYR A 88 -9.41 -14.99 6.08
N VAL A 89 -9.52 -13.73 6.49
CA VAL A 89 -8.33 -12.86 6.76
C VAL A 89 -7.43 -13.52 7.80
N VAL A 90 -7.96 -13.90 8.96
CA VAL A 90 -7.17 -14.54 10.03
C VAL A 90 -6.49 -15.82 9.51
N LYS A 91 -7.22 -16.68 8.78
CA LYS A 91 -6.67 -17.91 8.19
C LYS A 91 -5.53 -17.61 7.20
N SER A 92 -5.65 -16.54 6.41
CA SER A 92 -4.64 -16.16 5.40
C SER A 92 -3.30 -15.71 5.99
N PHE A 93 -3.27 -15.36 7.28
CA PHE A 93 -2.05 -15.00 8.01
C PHE A 93 -1.52 -16.12 8.90
N LYS A 94 -2.29 -17.18 9.19
CA LYS A 94 -1.95 -18.24 10.16
C LYS A 94 -0.61 -18.93 9.87
N ASN A 95 -0.29 -19.15 8.58
CA ASN A 95 0.94 -19.84 8.15
C ASN A 95 2.01 -18.86 7.65
N THR A 96 1.92 -17.59 8.01
CA THR A 96 2.89 -16.56 7.65
C THR A 96 3.78 -16.21 8.85
N LYS A 97 4.88 -15.52 8.59
CA LYS A 97 5.76 -14.96 9.66
C LYS A 97 5.25 -13.58 10.14
N ILE A 98 3.97 -13.27 9.92
CA ILE A 98 3.35 -12.00 10.31
C ILE A 98 2.62 -12.20 11.64
N ASN A 99 2.94 -11.38 12.63
CA ASN A 99 2.20 -11.35 13.89
C ASN A 99 0.95 -10.50 13.73
N LEU A 100 -0.20 -11.15 13.50
CA LEU A 100 -1.48 -10.48 13.30
C LEU A 100 -2.14 -10.11 14.64
N THR A 101 -2.51 -8.85 14.82
CA THR A 101 -3.39 -8.36 15.88
C THR A 101 -4.72 -7.93 15.23
N ALA A 102 -5.66 -8.85 15.11
CA ALA A 102 -7.00 -8.60 14.62
C ALA A 102 -7.90 -8.11 15.77
N ILE A 103 -8.43 -6.90 15.66
CA ILE A 103 -9.38 -6.32 16.60
C ILE A 103 -10.77 -6.47 16.00
N VAL A 104 -11.67 -7.21 16.66
CA VAL A 104 -13.02 -7.42 16.17
C VAL A 104 -13.92 -6.26 16.59
N ASP A 105 -14.61 -5.66 15.63
CA ASP A 105 -15.70 -4.72 15.80
C ASP A 105 -17.00 -5.33 15.28
N LYS A 106 -17.88 -5.73 16.21
CA LYS A 106 -19.16 -6.37 15.83
C LYS A 106 -20.15 -5.41 15.14
N ALA A 107 -19.90 -4.09 15.23
CA ALA A 107 -20.78 -3.08 14.65
C ALA A 107 -20.55 -2.86 13.15
N ARG A 108 -19.46 -3.43 12.58
CA ARG A 108 -19.12 -3.23 11.17
C ARG A 108 -18.82 -4.55 10.44
N PRO A 109 -19.02 -4.63 9.13
CA PRO A 109 -18.54 -5.76 8.34
C PRO A 109 -17.01 -5.69 8.16
N THR A 110 -16.37 -6.83 7.93
CA THR A 110 -15.05 -6.86 7.29
C THR A 110 -15.15 -6.26 5.90
N THR A 111 -14.27 -5.29 5.58
CA THR A 111 -14.31 -4.61 4.28
C THR A 111 -14.13 -5.59 3.15
N ASN A 112 -15.09 -5.59 2.21
CA ASN A 112 -15.05 -6.40 1.01
C ASN A 112 -15.26 -5.53 -0.23
N LYS A 113 -14.42 -5.71 -1.23
CA LYS A 113 -14.55 -5.13 -2.56
C LYS A 113 -14.73 -6.25 -3.56
N ASN A 114 -15.96 -6.48 -3.98
CA ASN A 114 -16.29 -7.56 -4.89
C ASN A 114 -16.43 -7.04 -6.32
N VAL A 115 -15.56 -7.50 -7.21
CA VAL A 115 -15.62 -7.22 -8.64
C VAL A 115 -16.27 -8.40 -9.33
N ILE A 116 -17.36 -8.13 -10.03
CA ILE A 116 -18.02 -9.09 -10.92
C ILE A 116 -17.28 -9.08 -12.24
N VAL A 117 -16.68 -10.22 -12.59
CA VAL A 117 -15.87 -10.37 -13.81
C VAL A 117 -16.60 -11.35 -14.74
N THR A 118 -16.86 -10.93 -15.97
CA THR A 118 -17.45 -11.78 -17.02
C THR A 118 -16.42 -11.87 -18.12
N ASP A 119 -15.92 -13.07 -18.38
CA ASP A 119 -14.73 -13.31 -19.19
C ASP A 119 -13.58 -12.42 -18.66
N ASP A 120 -12.96 -11.57 -19.47
CA ASP A 120 -11.91 -10.64 -19.04
C ASP A 120 -12.42 -9.24 -18.73
N TYR A 121 -13.75 -9.03 -18.68
CA TYR A 121 -14.36 -7.73 -18.47
C TYR A 121 -14.85 -7.55 -17.03
N ARG A 122 -14.43 -6.45 -16.38
CA ARG A 122 -14.92 -6.03 -15.06
C ARG A 122 -16.28 -5.34 -15.23
N LEU A 123 -17.37 -6.07 -15.01
CA LEU A 123 -18.73 -5.61 -15.25
C LEU A 123 -19.23 -4.64 -14.18
N LEU A 124 -19.01 -4.97 -12.92
CA LEU A 124 -19.52 -4.23 -11.77
C LEU A 124 -18.62 -4.42 -10.56
N LYS A 125 -18.55 -3.41 -9.70
CA LYS A 125 -17.89 -3.51 -8.40
C LYS A 125 -18.90 -3.25 -7.29
N ILE A 126 -18.97 -4.16 -6.33
CA ILE A 126 -19.83 -4.08 -5.15
C ILE A 126 -18.95 -3.94 -3.91
N ASP A 127 -19.01 -2.78 -3.24
CA ASP A 127 -18.27 -2.52 -2.02
C ASP A 127 -19.17 -2.74 -0.80
N LYS A 128 -18.81 -3.68 0.09
CA LYS A 128 -19.42 -3.88 1.40
C LYS A 128 -18.44 -3.40 2.46
N LEU A 129 -18.69 -2.25 3.02
CA LEU A 129 -17.81 -1.62 4.01
C LEU A 129 -18.58 -0.64 4.91
N ASP A 130 -17.98 -0.31 6.06
CA ASP A 130 -18.40 0.78 6.93
C ASP A 130 -17.26 1.78 7.09
N ASN A 131 -17.50 3.01 6.66
CA ASN A 131 -16.55 4.13 6.73
C ASN A 131 -16.68 4.95 8.02
N THR A 132 -17.58 4.59 8.93
CA THR A 132 -17.73 5.32 10.19
C THR A 132 -16.46 5.20 11.03
N ILE A 133 -16.22 6.21 11.85
CA ILE A 133 -15.03 6.24 12.71
C ILE A 133 -15.11 5.08 13.71
N ILE A 134 -13.99 4.40 13.93
CA ILE A 134 -13.88 3.39 14.98
C ILE A 134 -14.16 3.98 16.37
N SER A 135 -14.69 3.16 17.26
CA SER A 135 -14.95 3.57 18.64
C SER A 135 -13.65 3.92 19.38
N LYS A 136 -13.77 4.72 20.42
CA LYS A 136 -12.64 5.07 21.29
C LYS A 136 -11.98 3.84 21.90
N GLU A 137 -12.76 2.81 22.23
CA GLU A 137 -12.26 1.54 22.76
C GLU A 137 -11.35 0.84 21.74
N ILE A 138 -11.77 0.76 20.49
CA ILE A 138 -10.98 0.16 19.40
C ILE A 138 -9.72 0.98 19.15
N CYS A 139 -9.81 2.31 19.09
CA CYS A 139 -8.67 3.19 18.96
C CYS A 139 -7.64 2.96 20.09
N ASN A 140 -8.12 2.81 21.34
CA ASN A 140 -7.27 2.49 22.48
C ASN A 140 -6.58 1.10 22.34
N LYS A 141 -7.26 0.08 21.81
CA LYS A 141 -6.67 -1.24 21.54
C LYS A 141 -5.54 -1.14 20.51
N ILE A 142 -5.73 -0.37 19.42
CA ILE A 142 -4.71 -0.11 18.41
C ILE A 142 -3.52 0.64 19.03
N SER A 143 -3.80 1.71 19.79
CA SER A 143 -2.78 2.49 20.50
C SER A 143 -1.91 1.63 21.43
N LYS A 144 -2.54 0.73 22.21
CA LYS A 144 -1.84 -0.25 23.08
C LYS A 144 -0.97 -1.19 22.23
N SER A 145 -1.44 -1.68 21.09
CA SER A 145 -0.67 -2.51 20.18
C SER A 145 0.58 -1.78 19.67
N ILE A 146 0.44 -0.53 19.25
CA ILE A 146 1.56 0.31 18.80
C ILE A 146 2.60 0.48 19.92
N LYS A 147 2.18 0.88 21.12
CA LYS A 147 3.08 1.11 22.27
C LYS A 147 3.81 -0.14 22.72
N LYS A 148 3.17 -1.32 22.65
CA LYS A 148 3.75 -2.60 23.07
C LYS A 148 4.79 -3.12 22.08
N THR A 149 4.73 -2.73 20.79
CA THR A 149 5.52 -3.33 19.73
C THR A 149 6.84 -2.58 19.53
N LYS A 150 7.98 -3.23 19.78
CA LYS A 150 9.33 -2.66 19.54
C LYS A 150 9.72 -2.90 18.09
N VAL A 151 9.73 -1.84 17.27
CA VAL A 151 9.98 -1.89 15.83
C VAL A 151 10.88 -0.75 15.35
N ASP A 152 11.43 -0.92 14.16
CA ASP A 152 12.22 0.11 13.47
C ASP A 152 11.34 1.11 12.75
N SER A 153 10.13 0.66 12.30
CA SER A 153 9.16 1.52 11.61
C SER A 153 7.72 1.15 11.93
N VAL A 154 6.85 2.16 11.92
CA VAL A 154 5.39 2.02 11.89
C VAL A 154 4.89 2.59 10.57
N ILE A 155 4.08 1.79 9.85
CA ILE A 155 3.42 2.19 8.61
C ILE A 155 1.92 2.34 8.88
N PHE A 156 1.36 3.51 8.60
CA PHE A 156 -0.06 3.75 8.54
C PHE A 156 -0.51 3.61 7.08
N SER A 157 -1.28 2.56 6.80
CA SER A 157 -1.84 2.27 5.48
C SER A 157 -3.35 2.52 5.52
N ASP A 158 -3.75 3.69 5.04
CA ASP A 158 -5.07 4.28 5.19
C ASP A 158 -5.89 4.14 3.91
N PHE A 159 -6.98 3.40 4.00
CA PHE A 159 -7.99 3.26 2.94
C PHE A 159 -9.32 3.95 3.29
N ARG A 160 -9.34 4.73 4.35
CA ARG A 160 -10.53 5.45 4.85
C ARG A 160 -11.71 4.55 5.23
N HIS A 161 -11.44 3.36 5.70
CA HIS A 161 -12.47 2.44 6.18
C HIS A 161 -12.65 2.47 7.71
N GLY A 162 -12.36 3.62 8.32
CA GLY A 162 -12.73 3.95 9.71
C GLY A 162 -11.59 3.97 10.72
N ILE A 163 -10.43 3.32 10.47
CA ILE A 163 -9.29 3.36 11.38
C ILE A 163 -8.72 4.78 11.46
N PHE A 164 -8.55 5.45 10.32
CA PHE A 164 -7.90 6.74 10.22
C PHE A 164 -8.87 7.89 9.92
N ASN A 165 -8.75 8.92 10.71
CA ASN A 165 -9.34 10.24 10.53
C ASN A 165 -8.51 11.26 11.31
N LYS A 166 -8.82 12.54 11.21
CA LYS A 166 -8.06 13.62 11.86
C LYS A 166 -7.82 13.41 13.35
N LEU A 167 -8.77 12.82 14.09
CA LEU A 167 -8.66 12.57 15.54
C LEU A 167 -7.83 11.32 15.83
N THR A 168 -8.15 10.19 15.18
CA THR A 168 -7.46 8.92 15.41
C THR A 168 -6.01 8.95 14.93
N ILE A 169 -5.71 9.63 13.80
CA ILE A 169 -4.35 9.83 13.32
C ILE A 169 -3.49 10.53 14.39
N LYS A 170 -4.01 11.62 15.00
CA LYS A 170 -3.30 12.33 16.06
C LYS A 170 -3.01 11.44 17.26
N GLU A 171 -3.99 10.67 17.71
CA GLU A 171 -3.85 9.77 18.86
C GLU A 171 -2.90 8.60 18.57
N LEU A 172 -3.09 7.92 17.45
CA LEU A 172 -2.29 6.76 17.07
C LEU A 172 -0.85 7.15 16.75
N SER A 173 -0.62 8.28 16.07
CA SER A 173 0.74 8.78 15.81
C SER A 173 1.46 9.21 17.09
N GLY A 174 0.73 9.77 18.06
CA GLY A 174 1.24 10.06 19.41
C GLY A 174 1.61 8.82 20.22
N SER A 175 1.13 7.64 19.82
CA SER A 175 1.47 6.36 20.44
C SER A 175 2.78 5.75 19.90
N ILE A 176 3.34 6.28 18.82
CA ILE A 176 4.58 5.84 18.20
C ILE A 176 5.75 6.52 18.93
N ASN A 177 6.74 5.73 19.35
CA ASN A 177 7.97 6.27 19.95
C ASN A 177 8.68 7.20 18.94
N ASN A 178 9.21 8.33 19.42
CA ASN A 178 9.84 9.36 18.57
C ASN A 178 11.08 8.88 17.78
N LYS A 179 11.72 7.78 18.20
CA LYS A 179 12.86 7.16 17.52
C LYS A 179 12.45 6.23 16.37
N VAL A 180 11.17 5.87 16.29
CA VAL A 180 10.63 4.95 15.29
C VAL A 180 10.32 5.71 14.00
N PHE A 181 10.75 5.17 12.87
CA PHE A 181 10.51 5.75 11.54
C PHE A 181 9.03 5.64 11.18
N LYS A 182 8.38 6.77 10.93
CA LYS A 182 6.94 6.88 10.65
C LYS A 182 6.67 6.97 9.16
N VAL A 183 5.84 6.10 8.64
CA VAL A 183 5.46 6.08 7.23
C VAL A 183 3.95 6.14 7.09
N ALA A 184 3.45 6.89 6.12
CA ALA A 184 2.03 6.92 5.80
C ALA A 184 1.77 6.88 4.29
N ASP A 185 0.73 6.14 3.94
CA ASP A 185 0.06 6.16 2.65
C ASP A 185 -1.44 6.32 2.90
N SER A 186 -2.11 7.23 2.18
CA SER A 186 -3.52 7.50 2.37
C SER A 186 -4.21 7.63 1.03
N GLN A 187 -5.14 6.73 0.77
CA GLN A 187 -5.85 6.67 -0.51
C GLN A 187 -7.08 7.58 -0.53
N VAL A 188 -7.38 8.12 -1.70
CA VAL A 188 -8.66 8.75 -2.00
C VAL A 188 -9.60 7.67 -2.52
N ALA A 189 -10.56 7.26 -1.68
CA ALA A 189 -11.57 6.26 -1.99
C ALA A 189 -12.97 6.87 -1.97
N THR A 190 -13.98 6.10 -1.58
CA THR A 190 -15.36 6.56 -1.36
C THR A 190 -15.48 7.64 -0.27
N ARG A 191 -14.56 7.66 0.68
CA ARG A 191 -14.26 8.83 1.52
C ARG A 191 -12.95 9.45 1.08
N TRP A 192 -12.87 10.75 1.18
CA TRP A 192 -11.71 11.50 0.79
C TRP A 192 -10.59 11.32 1.79
N GLY A 193 -9.57 10.55 1.39
CA GLY A 193 -8.31 10.47 2.08
C GLY A 193 -7.59 11.80 1.98
N ASN A 194 -6.91 12.19 3.04
CA ASN A 194 -6.16 13.43 3.06
C ASN A 194 -4.79 13.20 3.67
N ILE A 195 -3.79 13.05 2.83
CA ILE A 195 -2.42 12.84 3.26
C ILE A 195 -1.90 14.00 4.16
N SER A 196 -2.49 15.20 4.07
CA SER A 196 -2.11 16.35 4.92
C SER A 196 -2.42 16.15 6.40
N GLU A 197 -3.25 15.17 6.77
CA GLU A 197 -3.53 14.82 8.15
C GLU A 197 -2.36 14.06 8.81
N PHE A 198 -1.49 13.41 8.01
CA PHE A 198 -0.33 12.65 8.46
C PHE A 198 0.88 13.57 8.64
N LYS A 199 0.78 14.53 9.59
CA LYS A 199 1.85 15.51 9.85
C LYS A 199 3.03 14.88 10.58
N TYR A 200 4.24 15.34 10.24
CA TYR A 200 5.50 14.92 10.85
C TYR A 200 5.82 13.42 10.68
N PHE A 201 5.30 12.81 9.62
CA PHE A 201 5.75 11.50 9.20
C PHE A 201 7.10 11.62 8.48
N ASP A 202 7.96 10.60 8.63
CA ASP A 202 9.27 10.64 8.00
C ASP A 202 9.18 10.40 6.49
N LEU A 203 8.31 9.49 6.06
CA LEU A 203 8.04 9.18 4.65
C LEU A 203 6.54 9.14 4.37
N ILE A 204 6.13 9.78 3.28
CA ILE A 204 4.78 9.67 2.72
C ILE A 204 4.84 9.28 1.24
N THR A 205 3.83 8.51 0.77
CA THR A 205 3.84 7.95 -0.59
C THR A 205 2.54 8.19 -1.37
N PRO A 206 1.99 9.43 -1.44
CA PRO A 206 0.77 9.68 -2.18
C PRO A 206 0.96 9.48 -3.69
N ASN A 207 -0.13 9.21 -4.41
CA ASN A 207 -0.14 9.37 -5.86
C ASN A 207 -0.51 10.81 -6.27
N GLU A 208 -0.38 11.12 -7.56
CA GLU A 208 -0.67 12.47 -8.08
C GLU A 208 -2.12 12.88 -7.82
N LYS A 209 -3.09 11.98 -8.02
CA LYS A 209 -4.51 12.28 -7.78
C LYS A 209 -4.78 12.59 -6.30
N GLU A 210 -4.19 11.80 -5.40
CA GLU A 210 -4.28 12.01 -3.96
C GLU A 210 -3.66 13.35 -3.55
N ALA A 211 -2.50 13.71 -4.11
CA ALA A 211 -1.83 14.96 -3.84
C ALA A 211 -2.63 16.17 -4.37
N ARG A 212 -3.11 16.10 -5.62
CA ARG A 212 -3.95 17.14 -6.23
C ARG A 212 -5.24 17.32 -5.46
N PHE A 213 -5.89 16.24 -5.11
CA PHE A 213 -7.11 16.24 -4.33
C PHE A 213 -6.90 16.90 -2.95
N THR A 214 -5.83 16.51 -2.25
CA THR A 214 -5.47 17.07 -0.94
C THR A 214 -5.28 18.59 -0.96
N LEU A 215 -4.73 19.11 -2.06
CA LEU A 215 -4.43 20.54 -2.23
C LEU A 215 -5.53 21.31 -2.96
N ALA A 216 -6.57 20.62 -3.48
CA ALA A 216 -7.53 21.18 -4.44
C ALA A 216 -6.82 21.90 -5.61
N ASP A 217 -5.73 21.30 -6.12
CA ASP A 217 -4.81 21.91 -7.10
C ASP A 217 -4.69 21.01 -8.33
N GLN A 218 -5.34 21.40 -9.42
CA GLN A 218 -5.31 20.66 -10.69
C GLN A 218 -4.21 21.14 -11.63
N ASP A 219 -3.68 22.35 -11.44
CA ASP A 219 -2.90 23.07 -12.45
C ASP A 219 -1.40 23.12 -12.16
N SER A 220 -1.00 23.01 -10.88
CA SER A 220 0.41 23.08 -10.52
C SER A 220 1.25 21.98 -11.17
N SER A 221 2.50 22.34 -11.50
CA SER A 221 3.50 21.36 -11.93
C SER A 221 3.75 20.33 -10.82
N ILE A 222 4.21 19.13 -11.22
CA ILE A 222 4.50 18.02 -10.29
C ILE A 222 5.50 18.44 -9.20
N GLY A 223 6.51 19.24 -9.55
CA GLY A 223 7.48 19.75 -8.59
C GLY A 223 6.85 20.69 -7.54
N ASN A 224 5.98 21.60 -7.98
CA ASN A 224 5.25 22.50 -7.07
C ASN A 224 4.27 21.72 -6.19
N LEU A 225 3.57 20.72 -6.77
CA LEU A 225 2.67 19.84 -6.03
C LEU A 225 3.42 19.10 -4.90
N ALA A 226 4.57 18.51 -5.21
CA ALA A 226 5.42 17.82 -4.25
C ALA A 226 5.88 18.74 -3.12
N LYS A 227 6.33 19.95 -3.46
CA LYS A 227 6.76 20.98 -2.51
C LYS A 227 5.62 21.35 -1.56
N LYS A 228 4.43 21.67 -2.08
CA LYS A 228 3.25 22.01 -1.28
C LYS A 228 2.84 20.86 -0.34
N ILE A 229 2.84 19.62 -0.83
CA ILE A 229 2.54 18.43 0.01
C ILE A 229 3.54 18.30 1.16
N GLN A 230 4.84 18.45 0.92
CA GLN A 230 5.83 18.40 2.00
C GLN A 230 5.69 19.56 2.99
N GLU A 231 5.37 20.76 2.51
CA GLU A 231 5.16 21.94 3.37
C GLU A 231 3.99 21.75 4.34
N ILE A 232 2.87 21.19 3.87
CA ILE A 232 1.69 20.99 4.73
C ILE A 232 1.82 19.77 5.65
N THR A 233 2.47 18.70 5.20
CA THR A 233 2.67 17.47 6.00
C THR A 233 3.88 17.55 6.91
N LYS A 234 4.82 18.43 6.63
CA LYS A 234 6.13 18.49 7.31
C LYS A 234 6.88 17.16 7.24
N SER A 235 6.67 16.39 6.16
CA SER A 235 7.37 15.13 5.94
C SER A 235 8.79 15.36 5.46
N LYS A 236 9.74 14.51 5.91
CA LYS A 236 11.13 14.58 5.48
C LYS A 236 11.34 14.05 4.07
N LEU A 237 10.61 12.97 3.75
CA LEU A 237 10.72 12.21 2.52
C LEU A 237 9.35 12.10 1.86
N LEU A 238 9.33 12.28 0.56
CA LEU A 238 8.16 12.11 -0.29
C LEU A 238 8.51 11.23 -1.48
N ILE A 239 7.71 10.22 -1.75
CA ILE A 239 7.69 9.52 -3.03
C ILE A 239 6.31 9.75 -3.65
N LEU A 240 6.23 10.67 -4.60
CA LEU A 240 5.01 11.00 -5.34
C LEU A 240 4.87 10.05 -6.53
N LYS A 241 3.88 9.14 -6.45
CA LYS A 241 3.60 8.13 -7.48
C LYS A 241 2.93 8.82 -8.69
N LEU A 242 3.45 8.61 -9.90
CA LEU A 242 3.01 9.29 -11.13
C LEU A 242 2.44 8.32 -12.19
N GLY A 243 2.08 7.10 -11.79
CA GLY A 243 1.60 6.06 -12.71
C GLY A 243 2.67 5.67 -13.74
N GLU A 244 2.32 5.70 -15.01
CA GLU A 244 3.22 5.36 -16.13
C GLU A 244 4.48 6.25 -16.19
N ARG A 245 4.44 7.45 -15.63
CA ARG A 245 5.60 8.35 -15.54
C ARG A 245 6.56 7.99 -14.40
N GLY A 246 6.27 6.92 -13.64
CA GLY A 246 7.11 6.46 -12.55
C GLY A 246 6.87 7.20 -11.23
N ALA A 247 7.89 7.79 -10.62
CA ALA A 247 7.79 8.46 -9.33
C ALA A 247 8.74 9.65 -9.21
N LEU A 248 8.29 10.74 -8.57
CA LEU A 248 9.14 11.83 -8.11
C LEU A 248 9.49 11.60 -6.64
N CYS A 249 10.79 11.50 -6.35
CA CYS A 249 11.33 11.34 -5.00
C CYS A 249 11.89 12.68 -4.53
N VAL A 250 11.47 13.14 -3.34
CA VAL A 250 11.93 14.42 -2.76
C VAL A 250 12.35 14.21 -1.32
N GLU A 251 13.57 14.70 -0.99
CA GLU A 251 14.11 14.70 0.36
C GLU A 251 14.31 16.13 0.83
N GLN A 252 13.61 16.50 1.89
CA GLN A 252 13.76 17.79 2.55
C GLN A 252 14.99 17.76 3.46
N SER A 253 16.13 18.03 2.89
CA SER A 253 17.43 18.15 3.58
C SER A 253 18.03 19.51 3.29
N LYS A 254 19.22 19.83 3.89
CA LYS A 254 19.98 21.06 3.58
C LYS A 254 20.24 21.27 2.08
N LYS A 255 20.16 20.22 1.25
CA LYS A 255 20.37 20.28 -0.21
C LYS A 255 19.09 20.16 -1.04
N ASN A 256 17.91 20.03 -0.43
CA ASN A 256 16.59 19.85 -1.11
C ASN A 256 16.69 18.98 -2.37
N MET A 257 16.91 17.69 -2.16
CA MET A 257 17.16 16.74 -3.25
C MET A 257 15.85 16.30 -3.87
N ALA A 258 15.69 16.48 -5.17
CA ALA A 258 14.57 15.95 -5.96
C ALA A 258 15.08 15.22 -7.20
N PHE A 259 14.48 14.06 -7.52
CA PHE A 259 14.82 13.29 -8.72
C PHE A 259 13.65 12.42 -9.15
N ASN A 260 13.56 12.17 -10.45
CA ASN A 260 12.57 11.29 -11.04
C ASN A 260 13.15 9.88 -11.24
N ILE A 261 12.29 8.88 -11.04
CA ILE A 261 12.55 7.49 -11.40
C ILE A 261 11.48 7.12 -12.42
N GLY A 262 11.89 6.69 -13.62
CA GLY A 262 10.98 6.20 -14.64
C GLY A 262 10.26 4.92 -14.23
N SER A 263 9.20 4.59 -14.94
CA SER A 263 8.50 3.32 -14.76
C SER A 263 9.36 2.16 -15.27
N PHE A 264 9.33 1.03 -14.58
CA PHE A 264 9.94 -0.24 -15.00
C PHE A 264 8.90 -1.25 -15.52
N VAL A 265 7.64 -0.82 -15.67
CA VAL A 265 6.55 -1.66 -16.19
C VAL A 265 6.73 -1.86 -17.68
N GLU A 266 6.70 -3.11 -18.13
CA GLU A 266 6.73 -3.47 -19.55
C GLU A 266 5.30 -3.68 -20.09
N ASN A 267 4.50 -4.45 -19.35
CA ASN A 267 3.10 -4.73 -19.70
C ASN A 267 2.23 -4.61 -18.45
N VAL A 268 1.18 -3.79 -18.52
CA VAL A 268 0.21 -3.64 -17.42
C VAL A 268 -0.84 -4.73 -17.53
N VAL A 269 -0.88 -5.61 -16.53
CA VAL A 269 -1.95 -6.61 -16.34
C VAL A 269 -2.97 -6.10 -15.34
N ASP A 270 -2.54 -5.77 -14.11
CA ASP A 270 -3.40 -5.17 -13.08
C ASP A 270 -2.61 -4.17 -12.22
N PRO A 271 -2.94 -2.87 -12.22
CA PRO A 271 -2.23 -1.88 -11.42
C PRO A 271 -2.59 -1.91 -9.93
N VAL A 272 -3.56 -2.73 -9.51
CA VAL A 272 -3.99 -2.83 -8.11
C VAL A 272 -2.87 -3.40 -7.25
N GLY A 273 -2.58 -2.74 -6.11
CA GLY A 273 -1.52 -3.15 -5.19
C GLY A 273 -0.10 -2.68 -5.53
N ALA A 274 0.13 -2.08 -6.71
CA ALA A 274 1.45 -1.56 -7.09
C ALA A 274 1.95 -0.48 -6.11
N GLY A 275 1.07 0.42 -5.66
CA GLY A 275 1.37 1.42 -4.64
C GLY A 275 1.77 0.80 -3.31
N ASP A 276 1.12 -0.30 -2.92
CA ASP A 276 1.39 -1.04 -1.68
C ASP A 276 2.76 -1.73 -1.74
N ALA A 277 3.12 -2.30 -2.90
CA ALA A 277 4.44 -2.87 -3.13
C ALA A 277 5.54 -1.80 -3.07
N LEU A 278 5.32 -0.64 -3.71
CA LEU A 278 6.23 0.51 -3.62
C LEU A 278 6.42 0.95 -2.17
N LEU A 279 5.33 1.19 -1.44
CA LEU A 279 5.34 1.59 -0.03
C LEU A 279 6.17 0.63 0.82
N ALA A 280 5.92 -0.67 0.71
CA ALA A 280 6.58 -1.70 1.49
C ALA A 280 8.09 -1.75 1.23
N TYR A 281 8.48 -1.86 -0.04
CA TYR A 281 9.89 -1.99 -0.41
C TYR A 281 10.67 -0.70 -0.20
N SER A 282 10.13 0.48 -0.57
CA SER A 282 10.80 1.75 -0.35
C SER A 282 11.08 2.01 1.13
N THR A 283 10.13 1.66 2.02
CA THR A 283 10.31 1.76 3.46
C THR A 283 11.47 0.89 3.95
N LEU A 284 11.51 -0.40 3.58
CA LEU A 284 12.58 -1.30 4.01
C LEU A 284 13.96 -0.86 3.51
N ILE A 285 14.02 -0.43 2.26
CA ILE A 285 15.27 0.01 1.65
C ILE A 285 15.78 1.29 2.32
N TYR A 286 14.89 2.24 2.62
CA TYR A 286 15.30 3.45 3.33
C TYR A 286 15.80 3.15 4.75
N LEU A 287 15.12 2.30 5.49
CA LEU A 287 15.58 1.87 6.82
C LEU A 287 16.98 1.25 6.76
N LYS A 288 17.26 0.48 5.70
CA LYS A 288 18.53 -0.22 5.51
C LYS A 288 19.66 0.68 5.04
N THR A 289 19.38 1.63 4.15
CA THR A 289 20.41 2.36 3.39
C THR A 289 20.49 3.83 3.75
N LYS A 290 19.43 4.41 4.33
CA LYS A 290 19.23 5.84 4.50
C LYS A 290 19.35 6.63 3.19
N SER A 291 19.03 5.98 2.06
CA SER A 291 19.10 6.57 0.72
C SER A 291 17.74 6.50 0.03
N LEU A 292 17.17 7.67 -0.24
CA LEU A 292 15.91 7.78 -0.98
C LEU A 292 16.06 7.29 -2.43
N VAL A 293 17.27 7.41 -3.02
CA VAL A 293 17.56 6.91 -4.39
C VAL A 293 17.35 5.41 -4.48
N TYR A 294 17.99 4.63 -3.60
CA TYR A 294 17.79 3.17 -3.59
C TYR A 294 16.35 2.79 -3.22
N SER A 295 15.73 3.57 -2.31
CA SER A 295 14.34 3.33 -1.90
C SER A 295 13.37 3.50 -3.06
N GLY A 296 13.50 4.57 -3.80
CA GLY A 296 12.65 4.84 -4.95
C GLY A 296 12.85 3.80 -6.06
N ILE A 297 14.11 3.47 -6.42
CA ILE A 297 14.39 2.50 -7.48
C ILE A 297 13.83 1.12 -7.14
N ILE A 298 14.13 0.59 -5.94
CA ILE A 298 13.68 -0.76 -5.57
C ILE A 298 12.18 -0.79 -5.31
N GLY A 299 11.61 0.29 -4.76
CA GLY A 299 10.17 0.45 -4.62
C GLY A 299 9.45 0.46 -5.98
N SER A 300 9.98 1.19 -6.97
CA SER A 300 9.43 1.22 -8.32
C SER A 300 9.57 -0.12 -9.06
N LEU A 301 10.67 -0.86 -8.84
CA LEU A 301 10.81 -2.23 -9.34
C LEU A 301 9.78 -3.18 -8.73
N ALA A 302 9.52 -3.08 -7.43
CA ALA A 302 8.48 -3.88 -6.79
C ALA A 302 7.08 -3.53 -7.32
N ALA A 303 6.79 -2.24 -7.53
CA ALA A 303 5.55 -1.77 -8.12
C ALA A 303 5.36 -2.28 -9.55
N SER A 304 6.43 -2.29 -10.38
CA SER A 304 6.34 -2.78 -11.76
C SER A 304 5.96 -4.25 -11.81
N ILE A 305 6.59 -5.08 -10.96
CA ILE A 305 6.27 -6.51 -10.89
C ILE A 305 4.82 -6.72 -10.43
N ALA A 306 4.33 -5.90 -9.48
CA ALA A 306 2.94 -5.96 -9.05
C ALA A 306 1.95 -5.63 -10.17
N CYS A 307 2.28 -4.67 -11.07
CA CYS A 307 1.46 -4.34 -12.24
C CYS A 307 1.45 -5.44 -13.31
N GLU A 308 2.47 -6.28 -13.38
CA GLU A 308 2.68 -7.30 -14.42
C GLU A 308 2.06 -8.66 -14.07
N VAL A 309 1.39 -8.78 -12.93
CA VAL A 309 0.71 -10.01 -12.49
C VAL A 309 -0.74 -9.74 -12.13
N ASP A 310 -1.62 -10.70 -12.41
CA ASP A 310 -3.01 -10.63 -11.98
C ASP A 310 -3.14 -11.02 -10.50
N GLY A 311 -4.01 -10.30 -9.82
CA GLY A 311 -4.31 -10.52 -8.41
C GLY A 311 -3.30 -9.86 -7.44
N ASN A 312 -3.77 -9.66 -6.21
CA ASN A 312 -3.02 -8.93 -5.18
C ASN A 312 -2.07 -9.87 -4.42
N LEU A 313 -0.95 -10.25 -5.08
CA LEU A 313 0.02 -11.22 -4.58
C LEU A 313 1.28 -10.53 -4.00
N PRO A 314 1.87 -11.09 -2.91
CA PRO A 314 3.07 -10.49 -2.31
C PRO A 314 4.30 -10.67 -3.20
N ILE A 315 4.95 -9.56 -3.54
CA ILE A 315 6.18 -9.56 -4.34
C ILE A 315 7.35 -10.10 -3.51
N LYS A 316 8.07 -11.08 -4.06
CA LYS A 316 9.24 -11.70 -3.43
C LYS A 316 10.54 -11.03 -3.90
N LYS A 317 11.57 -11.07 -3.06
CA LYS A 317 12.92 -10.59 -3.43
C LYS A 317 13.47 -11.26 -4.70
N SER A 318 13.18 -12.54 -4.90
CA SER A 318 13.62 -13.28 -6.09
C SER A 318 13.06 -12.69 -7.38
N GLN A 319 11.83 -12.19 -7.38
CA GLN A 319 11.22 -11.55 -8.55
C GLN A 319 11.91 -10.22 -8.86
N ILE A 320 12.24 -9.42 -7.83
CA ILE A 320 12.99 -8.17 -8.03
C ILE A 320 14.40 -8.47 -8.56
N LEU A 321 15.07 -9.50 -8.05
CA LEU A 321 16.39 -9.91 -8.52
C LEU A 321 16.35 -10.37 -9.99
N ALA A 322 15.33 -11.13 -10.38
CA ALA A 322 15.12 -11.55 -11.76
C ALA A 322 14.89 -10.35 -12.70
N LYS A 323 14.05 -9.39 -12.28
CA LYS A 323 13.80 -8.15 -13.06
C LYS A 323 15.07 -7.31 -13.22
N ILE A 324 15.91 -7.24 -12.19
CA ILE A 324 17.21 -6.54 -12.23
C ILE A 324 18.15 -7.22 -13.23
N ASP A 325 18.26 -8.56 -13.20
CA ASP A 325 19.08 -9.33 -14.14
C ASP A 325 18.61 -9.13 -15.59
N GLN A 326 17.30 -9.10 -15.82
CA GLN A 326 16.71 -8.79 -17.13
C GLN A 326 17.12 -7.39 -17.61
N ILE A 327 17.00 -6.36 -16.77
CA ILE A 327 17.39 -4.98 -17.10
C ILE A 327 18.89 -4.88 -17.36
N GLU A 328 19.73 -5.54 -16.55
CA GLU A 328 21.19 -5.54 -16.73
C GLU A 328 21.59 -6.15 -18.08
N LYS A 329 20.96 -7.27 -18.47
CA LYS A 329 21.17 -7.89 -19.79
C LYS A 329 20.79 -6.97 -20.95
N LEU A 330 19.62 -6.31 -20.85
CA LEU A 330 19.18 -5.38 -21.91
C LEU A 330 20.11 -4.16 -22.06
N LEU A 331 20.72 -3.69 -20.99
CA LEU A 331 21.68 -2.57 -21.02
C LEU A 331 23.05 -2.99 -21.56
N ASN A 332 23.47 -4.24 -21.32
CA ASN A 332 24.74 -4.77 -21.81
C ASN A 332 24.70 -5.21 -23.28
N LEU A 333 23.50 -5.32 -23.87
CA LEU A 333 23.28 -5.60 -25.30
C LEU A 333 23.21 -4.33 -26.17
N LYS A 334 23.24 -3.15 -25.56
CA LYS A 334 23.33 -1.84 -26.21
C LYS A 334 24.72 -1.26 -26.10
#